data_d170d12eefda391cd6b6809a6538fc64
#
_entry.id   d170d12eefda391cd6b6809a6538fc64
#
_cell.length_a   1.000
_cell.length_b   1.000
_cell.length_c   1.000
_cell.angle_alpha   90.00
_cell.angle_beta   90.00
_cell.angle_gamma   90.00
#
_symmetry.space_group_name_H-M   'P 1'
#
loop_
_entity.id
_entity.type
_entity.pdbx_description
1 polymer ?
#
loop_
_entity_poly.entity_id
_entity_poly.type
_entity_poly.pdbx_seq_one_letter_code
_entity_poly.pdbx_strand_id
1 'polypeptide(L)'
;LNTFNLIGEGSKEALNTFNGSTGFLDLYILVLITGSVLSVDRKMLIKSFAGFIPTILAGVLGALGLAGVVGAITGVGAVEAIATYAIPVMGGGNGAGITPMSKMWAAATGGDASTWYASAFAIISIGNLCAVFMSALLNKLGQAKPALTGNGRLMVGEENTQSKASDVKPTVGDYATGLALGVVCYNVANLYAKRISIINHANLGFSIHTFAFMVILIAILNVTNILPENVKAGARGMQM
;
A
#
# COMPACT_ATOMS: atom_id res chain seq x y z
N LEU A 1 18.14 16.02 5.29
CA LEU A 1 19.35 16.12 4.45
C LEU A 1 19.30 17.35 3.56
N ASN A 2 18.14 17.65 2.98
CA ASN A 2 17.95 18.83 2.12
C ASN A 2 18.07 20.15 2.89
N THR A 3 17.56 20.20 4.13
CA THR A 3 17.59 21.39 4.99
C THR A 3 19.01 21.83 5.35
N PHE A 4 19.97 20.90 5.36
CA PHE A 4 21.39 21.16 5.66
C PHE A 4 22.28 21.26 4.42
N ASN A 5 21.68 21.20 3.23
CA ASN A 5 22.38 21.29 1.94
C ASN A 5 23.53 20.27 1.78
N LEU A 6 23.40 19.08 2.40
CA LEU A 6 24.40 18.02 2.40
C LEU A 6 24.48 17.25 1.07
N ILE A 7 23.48 17.41 0.22
CA ILE A 7 23.38 16.73 -1.08
C ILE A 7 23.33 17.80 -2.17
N GLY A 8 24.30 17.77 -3.10
CA GLY A 8 24.33 18.68 -4.24
C GLY A 8 23.11 18.52 -5.17
N GLU A 9 22.75 19.58 -5.88
CA GLU A 9 21.58 19.59 -6.77
C GLU A 9 21.64 18.48 -7.84
N GLY A 10 22.80 18.20 -8.45
CA GLY A 10 22.96 17.10 -9.39
C GLY A 10 22.67 15.73 -8.81
N SER A 11 23.02 15.50 -7.54
CA SER A 11 22.69 14.24 -6.85
C SER A 11 21.20 14.12 -6.54
N LYS A 12 20.53 15.23 -6.22
CA LYS A 12 19.08 15.27 -6.04
C LYS A 12 18.33 14.95 -7.33
N GLU A 13 18.78 15.55 -8.43
CA GLU A 13 18.22 15.30 -9.76
C GLU A 13 18.42 13.84 -10.20
N ALA A 14 19.63 13.29 -10.00
CA ALA A 14 19.91 11.89 -10.28
C ALA A 14 19.03 10.94 -9.46
N LEU A 15 18.82 11.20 -8.16
CA LEU A 15 17.94 10.42 -7.31
C LEU A 15 16.46 10.51 -7.74
N ASN A 16 16.00 11.70 -8.10
CA ASN A 16 14.63 11.90 -8.58
C ASN A 16 14.40 11.18 -9.92
N THR A 17 15.38 11.26 -10.83
CA THR A 17 15.36 10.55 -12.11
C THR A 17 15.34 9.04 -11.88
N PHE A 18 16.23 8.53 -11.03
CA PHE A 18 16.27 7.10 -10.70
C PHE A 18 14.97 6.59 -10.11
N ASN A 19 14.38 7.30 -9.15
CA ASN A 19 13.15 6.85 -8.50
C ASN A 19 11.89 7.03 -9.37
N GLY A 20 11.81 8.12 -10.12
CA GLY A 20 10.60 8.49 -10.86
C GLY A 20 10.65 8.09 -12.34
N SER A 21 11.66 8.62 -13.08
CA SER A 21 11.70 8.50 -14.55
C SER A 21 12.12 7.12 -15.04
N THR A 22 12.96 6.39 -14.27
CA THR A 22 13.36 5.03 -14.63
C THR A 22 12.35 3.97 -14.27
N GLY A 23 11.28 4.31 -13.51
CA GLY A 23 10.28 3.37 -13.05
C GLY A 23 10.78 2.41 -11.95
N PHE A 24 11.93 2.70 -11.32
CA PHE A 24 12.48 1.84 -10.27
C PHE A 24 11.53 1.68 -9.08
N LEU A 25 10.88 2.76 -8.67
CA LEU A 25 9.90 2.73 -7.58
C LEU A 25 8.72 1.82 -7.92
N ASP A 26 8.21 1.90 -9.15
CA ASP A 26 7.11 1.05 -9.60
C ASP A 26 7.54 -0.42 -9.64
N LEU A 27 8.77 -0.70 -10.12
CA LEU A 27 9.35 -2.05 -10.11
C LEU A 27 9.44 -2.59 -8.68
N TYR A 28 9.94 -1.81 -7.75
CA TYR A 28 10.05 -2.19 -6.34
C TYR A 28 8.67 -2.51 -5.73
N ILE A 29 7.69 -1.63 -5.95
CA ILE A 29 6.33 -1.80 -5.42
C ILE A 29 5.67 -3.05 -6.03
N LEU A 30 5.80 -3.29 -7.33
CA LEU A 30 5.20 -4.46 -7.96
C LEU A 30 5.80 -5.78 -7.42
N VAL A 31 7.09 -5.82 -7.12
CA VAL A 31 7.75 -6.98 -6.50
C VAL A 31 7.18 -7.23 -5.11
N LEU A 32 7.08 -6.18 -4.29
CA LEU A 32 6.50 -6.29 -2.95
C LEU A 32 5.05 -6.77 -2.98
N ILE A 33 4.22 -6.22 -3.85
CA ILE A 33 2.81 -6.62 -3.98
C ILE A 33 2.72 -8.09 -4.41
N THR A 34 3.47 -8.47 -5.44
CA THR A 34 3.45 -9.84 -5.96
C THR A 34 3.86 -10.84 -4.89
N GLY A 35 4.98 -10.60 -4.24
CA GLY A 35 5.49 -11.45 -3.18
C GLY A 35 4.53 -11.54 -1.99
N SER A 36 4.00 -10.42 -1.53
CA SER A 36 3.09 -10.36 -0.38
C SER A 36 1.80 -11.14 -0.62
N VAL A 37 1.14 -10.92 -1.75
CA VAL A 37 -0.14 -11.59 -2.07
C VAL A 37 0.06 -13.08 -2.31
N LEU A 38 1.15 -13.49 -2.96
CA LEU A 38 1.46 -14.90 -3.17
C LEU A 38 2.01 -15.62 -1.93
N SER A 39 2.41 -14.88 -0.89
CA SER A 39 2.82 -15.45 0.40
C SER A 39 1.63 -15.94 1.23
N VAL A 40 0.44 -15.42 0.97
CA VAL A 40 -0.76 -15.78 1.73
C VAL A 40 -1.35 -17.08 1.17
N ASP A 41 -1.62 -18.05 2.06
CA ASP A 41 -2.32 -19.28 1.69
C ASP A 41 -3.71 -18.96 1.14
N ARG A 42 -4.14 -19.68 0.09
CA ARG A 42 -5.43 -19.51 -0.57
C ARG A 42 -6.62 -19.52 0.41
N LYS A 43 -6.66 -20.52 1.32
CA LYS A 43 -7.74 -20.65 2.29
C LYS A 43 -7.76 -19.48 3.26
N MET A 44 -6.56 -19.05 3.68
CA MET A 44 -6.38 -17.92 4.56
C MET A 44 -6.76 -16.62 3.86
N LEU A 45 -6.41 -16.46 2.58
CA LEU A 45 -6.76 -15.27 1.79
C LEU A 45 -8.29 -15.10 1.71
N ILE A 46 -9.02 -16.15 1.35
CA ILE A 46 -10.48 -16.11 1.23
C ILE A 46 -11.13 -15.82 2.60
N LYS A 47 -10.66 -16.47 3.65
CA LYS A 47 -11.20 -16.33 5.00
C LYS A 47 -10.88 -14.96 5.61
N SER A 48 -9.66 -14.46 5.38
CA SER A 48 -9.23 -13.14 5.84
C SER A 48 -10.00 -12.01 5.15
N PHE A 49 -10.38 -12.17 3.88
CA PHE A 49 -11.20 -11.19 3.18
C PHE A 49 -12.53 -10.93 3.91
N ALA A 50 -13.22 -11.97 4.34
CA ALA A 50 -14.51 -11.82 5.02
C ALA A 50 -14.39 -11.17 6.40
N GLY A 51 -13.33 -11.46 7.17
CA GLY A 51 -13.14 -10.93 8.51
C GLY A 51 -12.36 -9.60 8.58
N PHE A 52 -11.36 -9.42 7.71
CA PHE A 52 -10.47 -8.27 7.74
C PHE A 52 -11.06 -7.02 7.08
N ILE A 53 -11.77 -7.18 5.96
CA ILE A 53 -12.34 -6.03 5.23
C ILE A 53 -13.29 -5.21 6.09
N PRO A 54 -14.26 -5.78 6.81
CA PRO A 54 -15.14 -5.01 7.69
C PRO A 54 -14.36 -4.24 8.77
N THR A 55 -13.33 -4.87 9.34
CA THR A 55 -12.49 -4.25 10.38
C THR A 55 -11.68 -3.08 9.82
N ILE A 56 -11.08 -3.24 8.63
CA ILE A 56 -10.36 -2.16 7.95
C ILE A 56 -11.30 -1.01 7.61
N LEU A 57 -12.48 -1.30 7.05
CA LEU A 57 -13.47 -0.28 6.73
C LEU A 57 -13.93 0.49 7.97
N ALA A 58 -14.19 -0.22 9.08
CA ALA A 58 -14.53 0.43 10.34
C ALA A 58 -13.40 1.32 10.85
N GLY A 59 -12.14 0.86 10.74
CA GLY A 59 -10.95 1.65 11.09
C GLY A 59 -10.81 2.91 10.22
N VAL A 60 -10.98 2.77 8.91
CA VAL A 60 -10.95 3.89 7.96
C VAL A 60 -12.06 4.91 8.29
N LEU A 61 -13.30 4.46 8.46
CA LEU A 61 -14.42 5.34 8.79
C LEU A 61 -14.20 6.04 10.14
N GLY A 62 -13.68 5.32 11.14
CA GLY A 62 -13.32 5.90 12.44
C GLY A 62 -12.24 6.98 12.32
N ALA A 63 -11.19 6.72 11.56
CA ALA A 63 -10.10 7.68 11.34
C ALA A 63 -10.56 8.92 10.57
N LEU A 64 -11.35 8.75 9.51
CA LEU A 64 -11.91 9.87 8.75
C LEU A 64 -12.91 10.68 9.59
N GLY A 65 -13.76 9.99 10.37
CA GLY A 65 -14.70 10.65 11.28
C GLY A 65 -13.98 11.46 12.35
N LEU A 66 -12.95 10.89 12.97
CA LEU A 66 -12.14 11.60 13.97
C LEU A 66 -11.43 12.82 13.37
N ALA A 67 -10.81 12.66 12.20
CA ALA A 67 -10.16 13.74 11.49
C ALA A 67 -11.16 14.88 11.14
N GLY A 68 -12.37 14.52 10.70
CA GLY A 68 -13.42 15.50 10.41
C GLY A 68 -13.87 16.28 11.66
N VAL A 69 -14.06 15.57 12.78
CA VAL A 69 -14.42 16.20 14.06
C VAL A 69 -13.32 17.16 14.54
N VAL A 70 -12.05 16.68 14.52
CA VAL A 70 -10.90 17.52 14.92
C VAL A 70 -10.77 18.72 14.00
N GLY A 71 -10.91 18.54 12.68
CA GLY A 71 -10.87 19.62 11.70
C GLY A 71 -11.96 20.67 11.94
N ALA A 72 -13.17 20.24 12.28
CA ALA A 72 -14.27 21.14 12.62
C ALA A 72 -13.99 21.95 13.91
N ILE A 73 -13.44 21.30 14.94
CA ILE A 73 -13.14 21.95 16.23
C ILE A 73 -11.96 22.93 16.11
N THR A 74 -10.94 22.58 15.31
CA THR A 74 -9.73 23.41 15.14
C THR A 74 -9.92 24.56 14.15
N GLY A 75 -11.07 24.63 13.46
CA GLY A 75 -11.35 25.68 12.49
C GLY A 75 -10.72 25.45 11.10
N VAL A 76 -10.01 24.35 10.90
CA VAL A 76 -9.45 23.96 9.60
C VAL A 76 -10.57 23.58 8.61
N GLY A 77 -11.67 23.05 9.13
CA GLY A 77 -12.76 22.51 8.32
C GLY A 77 -12.71 20.97 8.22
N ALA A 78 -13.87 20.34 8.37
CA ALA A 78 -13.95 18.88 8.41
C ALA A 78 -13.48 18.23 7.10
N VAL A 79 -13.93 18.77 5.97
CA VAL A 79 -13.58 18.23 4.63
C VAL A 79 -12.10 18.42 4.33
N GLU A 80 -11.56 19.60 4.65
CA GLU A 80 -10.16 19.90 4.44
C GLU A 80 -9.25 19.02 5.31
N ALA A 81 -9.62 18.83 6.57
CA ALA A 81 -8.89 17.93 7.48
C ALA A 81 -8.87 16.48 6.99
N ILE A 82 -9.99 15.99 6.48
CA ILE A 82 -10.08 14.65 5.90
C ILE A 82 -9.21 14.57 4.63
N ALA A 83 -9.40 15.48 3.69
CA ALA A 83 -8.76 15.42 2.38
C ALA A 83 -7.24 15.64 2.45
N THR A 84 -6.79 16.63 3.24
CA THR A 84 -5.40 17.09 3.25
C THR A 84 -4.54 16.35 4.27
N TYR A 85 -5.13 15.91 5.39
CA TYR A 85 -4.35 15.28 6.46
C TYR A 85 -4.62 13.77 6.61
N ALA A 86 -5.89 13.35 6.67
CA ALA A 86 -6.20 11.96 6.96
C ALA A 86 -5.95 11.02 5.77
N ILE A 87 -6.44 11.37 4.58
CA ILE A 87 -6.32 10.51 3.40
C ILE A 87 -4.86 10.26 2.98
N PRO A 88 -3.94 11.26 2.97
CA PRO A 88 -2.54 11.00 2.65
C PRO A 88 -1.85 10.00 3.58
N VAL A 89 -2.15 10.07 4.88
CA VAL A 89 -1.59 9.15 5.87
C VAL A 89 -2.09 7.71 5.64
N MET A 90 -3.34 7.57 5.19
CA MET A 90 -3.98 6.28 4.94
C MET A 90 -3.70 5.73 3.54
N GLY A 91 -3.24 6.55 2.61
CA GLY A 91 -3.17 6.27 1.17
C GLY A 91 -2.08 5.29 0.72
N GLY A 92 -1.34 4.65 1.61
CA GLY A 92 -0.34 3.64 1.21
C GLY A 92 1.08 4.17 1.08
N GLY A 93 1.45 5.20 1.83
CA GLY A 93 2.81 5.73 1.90
C GLY A 93 3.14 6.72 0.79
N ASN A 94 4.44 6.92 0.60
CA ASN A 94 4.94 7.97 -0.27
C ASN A 94 4.64 7.68 -1.76
N GLY A 95 4.92 6.47 -2.22
CA GLY A 95 4.79 6.12 -3.64
C GLY A 95 3.35 5.95 -4.11
N ALA A 96 2.56 5.12 -3.40
CA ALA A 96 1.20 4.80 -3.80
C ALA A 96 0.15 5.81 -3.30
N GLY A 97 0.45 6.54 -2.22
CA GLY A 97 -0.44 7.52 -1.62
C GLY A 97 -0.12 8.95 -2.06
N ILE A 98 0.95 9.54 -1.49
CA ILE A 98 1.23 10.98 -1.62
C ILE A 98 1.50 11.39 -3.06
N THR A 99 2.31 10.64 -3.81
CA THR A 99 2.71 11.02 -5.17
C THR A 99 1.52 11.16 -6.12
N PRO A 100 0.61 10.19 -6.26
CA PRO A 100 -0.57 10.38 -7.09
C PRO A 100 -1.53 11.43 -6.54
N MET A 101 -1.70 11.50 -5.22
CA MET A 101 -2.62 12.46 -4.60
C MET A 101 -2.16 13.91 -4.78
N SER A 102 -0.87 14.20 -4.63
CA SER A 102 -0.35 15.55 -4.85
C SER A 102 -0.58 16.04 -6.29
N LYS A 103 -0.46 15.15 -7.27
CA LYS A 103 -0.78 15.45 -8.67
C LYS A 103 -2.29 15.70 -8.87
N MET A 104 -3.13 14.90 -8.21
CA MET A 104 -4.59 15.06 -8.29
C MET A 104 -5.04 16.39 -7.66
N TRP A 105 -4.50 16.77 -6.51
CA TRP A 105 -4.80 18.04 -5.88
C TRP A 105 -4.31 19.23 -6.69
N ALA A 106 -3.09 19.16 -7.22
CA ALA A 106 -2.57 20.20 -8.11
C ALA A 106 -3.49 20.38 -9.33
N ALA A 107 -3.96 19.30 -9.92
CA ALA A 107 -4.91 19.37 -11.05
C ALA A 107 -6.27 19.95 -10.65
N ALA A 108 -6.76 19.65 -9.45
CA ALA A 108 -8.06 20.12 -8.96
C ALA A 108 -8.04 21.58 -8.48
N THR A 109 -6.93 22.04 -7.89
CA THR A 109 -6.82 23.38 -7.27
C THR A 109 -6.06 24.39 -8.12
N GLY A 110 -5.40 23.94 -9.21
CA GLY A 110 -4.51 24.78 -10.03
C GLY A 110 -3.19 25.11 -9.35
N GLY A 111 -2.86 24.45 -8.22
CA GLY A 111 -1.63 24.66 -7.46
C GLY A 111 -0.47 23.80 -7.98
N ASP A 112 0.69 23.93 -7.31
CA ASP A 112 1.87 23.15 -7.63
C ASP A 112 1.90 21.80 -6.88
N ALA A 113 2.13 20.72 -7.62
CA ALA A 113 2.18 19.36 -7.09
C ALA A 113 3.32 19.18 -6.06
N SER A 114 4.42 19.91 -6.19
CA SER A 114 5.56 19.82 -5.27
C SER A 114 5.22 20.37 -3.88
N THR A 115 4.42 21.41 -3.82
CA THR A 115 3.94 22.01 -2.56
C THR A 115 3.00 21.05 -1.83
N TRP A 116 2.05 20.47 -2.54
CA TRP A 116 1.16 19.43 -2.00
C TRP A 116 1.92 18.21 -1.52
N TYR A 117 2.91 17.76 -2.32
CA TYR A 117 3.78 16.65 -1.97
C TYR A 117 4.55 16.92 -0.67
N ALA A 118 5.18 18.07 -0.54
CA ALA A 118 5.97 18.42 0.64
C ALA A 118 5.11 18.45 1.92
N SER A 119 3.91 19.01 1.84
CA SER A 119 2.97 19.04 2.96
C SER A 119 2.50 17.65 3.35
N ALA A 120 2.08 16.84 2.38
CA ALA A 120 1.63 15.47 2.62
C ALA A 120 2.77 14.58 3.16
N PHE A 121 4.00 14.77 2.68
CA PHE A 121 5.17 14.05 3.18
C PHE A 121 5.49 14.37 4.66
N ALA A 122 5.37 15.61 5.07
CA ALA A 122 5.52 15.98 6.46
C ALA A 122 4.47 15.32 7.35
N ILE A 123 3.22 15.31 6.91
CA ILE A 123 2.09 14.74 7.64
C ILE A 123 2.26 13.23 7.80
N ILE A 124 2.59 12.51 6.70
CA ILE A 124 2.77 11.04 6.78
C ILE A 124 3.98 10.66 7.63
N SER A 125 5.04 11.47 7.64
CA SER A 125 6.22 11.24 8.47
C SER A 125 5.87 11.29 9.96
N ILE A 126 5.08 12.28 10.36
CA ILE A 126 4.55 12.40 11.74
C ILE A 126 3.59 11.24 12.02
N GLY A 127 2.68 10.93 11.11
CA GLY A 127 1.74 9.83 11.23
C GLY A 127 2.42 8.48 11.42
N ASN A 128 3.46 8.20 10.65
CA ASN A 128 4.25 6.98 10.78
C ASN A 128 4.97 6.89 12.12
N LEU A 129 5.53 8.00 12.59
CA LEU A 129 6.16 8.05 13.92
C LEU A 129 5.13 7.76 15.02
N CYS A 130 3.97 8.38 14.98
CA CYS A 130 2.87 8.09 15.90
C CYS A 130 2.42 6.62 15.81
N ALA A 131 2.32 6.05 14.62
CA ALA A 131 1.96 4.66 14.42
C ALA A 131 2.96 3.69 15.06
N VAL A 132 4.26 3.98 14.97
CA VAL A 132 5.31 3.17 15.62
C VAL A 132 5.14 3.21 17.15
N PHE A 133 4.93 4.40 17.73
CA PHE A 133 4.69 4.52 19.17
C PHE A 133 3.42 3.80 19.62
N MET A 134 2.32 3.97 18.89
CA MET A 134 1.05 3.30 19.21
C MET A 134 1.15 1.79 19.08
N SER A 135 1.85 1.29 18.06
CA SER A 135 2.10 -0.15 17.89
C SER A 135 2.92 -0.74 19.04
N ALA A 136 3.93 -0.01 19.49
CA ALA A 136 4.73 -0.43 20.66
C ALA A 136 3.88 -0.46 21.95
N LEU A 137 3.02 0.54 22.17
CA LEU A 137 2.11 0.58 23.30
C LEU A 137 1.09 -0.56 23.25
N LEU A 138 0.50 -0.81 22.09
CA LEU A 138 -0.45 -1.92 21.90
C LEU A 138 0.22 -3.28 22.11
N ASN A 139 1.46 -3.46 21.64
CA ASN A 139 2.21 -4.68 21.87
C ASN A 139 2.47 -4.89 23.39
N LYS A 140 2.86 -3.83 24.10
CA LYS A 140 3.05 -3.88 25.55
C LYS A 140 1.74 -4.18 26.30
N LEU A 141 0.63 -3.60 25.86
CA LEU A 141 -0.69 -3.90 26.42
C LEU A 141 -1.10 -5.35 26.16
N GLY A 142 -0.81 -5.87 24.98
CA GLY A 142 -1.06 -7.26 24.63
C GLY A 142 -0.25 -8.24 25.46
N GLN A 143 1.01 -7.92 25.75
CA GLN A 143 1.85 -8.71 26.67
C GLN A 143 1.31 -8.69 28.10
N ALA A 144 0.81 -7.54 28.57
CA ALA A 144 0.22 -7.40 29.91
C ALA A 144 -1.15 -8.07 30.04
N LYS A 145 -1.91 -8.12 28.95
CA LYS A 145 -3.26 -8.71 28.90
C LYS A 145 -3.37 -9.69 27.72
N PRO A 146 -2.91 -10.95 27.86
CA PRO A 146 -2.92 -11.95 26.79
C PRO A 146 -4.30 -12.21 26.17
N ALA A 147 -5.37 -11.96 26.91
CA ALA A 147 -6.75 -12.07 26.39
C ALA A 147 -7.08 -11.06 25.27
N LEU A 148 -6.30 -9.97 25.17
CA LEU A 148 -6.47 -8.95 24.12
C LEU A 148 -5.57 -9.20 22.90
N THR A 149 -4.72 -10.23 22.94
CA THR A 149 -3.85 -10.58 21.82
C THR A 149 -4.43 -11.78 21.08
N GLY A 150 -4.32 -11.77 19.76
CA GLY A 150 -4.61 -12.92 18.93
C GLY A 150 -3.56 -14.04 19.00
N ASN A 151 -2.41 -13.84 19.69
CA ASN A 151 -1.27 -14.76 19.72
C ASN A 151 -0.87 -15.29 18.33
N GLY A 152 -0.83 -14.39 17.34
CA GLY A 152 -0.55 -14.71 15.96
C GLY A 152 -1.77 -15.26 15.18
N ARG A 153 -2.94 -15.31 15.78
CA ARG A 153 -4.19 -15.66 15.11
C ARG A 153 -4.86 -14.40 14.57
N LEU A 154 -5.28 -14.44 13.32
CA LEU A 154 -5.96 -13.31 12.67
C LEU A 154 -7.44 -13.22 13.09
N MET A 155 -8.04 -14.34 13.49
CA MET A 155 -9.45 -14.42 13.85
C MET A 155 -9.66 -15.32 15.06
N VAL A 156 -10.70 -15.04 15.84
CA VAL A 156 -11.11 -15.88 16.98
C VAL A 156 -11.52 -17.26 16.48
N GLY A 157 -10.95 -18.32 17.07
CA GLY A 157 -11.26 -19.72 16.68
C GLY A 157 -10.40 -20.28 15.53
N GLU A 158 -9.42 -19.54 15.07
CA GLU A 158 -8.42 -20.06 14.12
C GLU A 158 -7.31 -20.85 14.84
N GLU A 159 -6.99 -22.04 14.34
CA GLU A 159 -5.74 -22.69 14.67
C GLU A 159 -4.58 -21.88 14.06
N ASN A 160 -3.42 -21.85 14.74
CA ASN A 160 -2.20 -21.21 14.22
C ASN A 160 -1.81 -21.88 12.90
N THR A 161 -2.44 -21.48 11.83
CA THR A 161 -1.99 -21.81 10.49
C THR A 161 -0.88 -20.82 10.15
N GLN A 162 0.30 -21.02 10.76
CA GLN A 162 1.50 -20.47 10.14
C GLN A 162 1.45 -20.96 8.71
N SER A 163 1.38 -20.04 7.77
CA SER A 163 1.57 -20.35 6.36
C SER A 163 2.77 -21.29 6.30
N LYS A 164 2.53 -22.56 5.96
CA LYS A 164 3.63 -23.47 5.64
C LYS A 164 4.31 -22.84 4.45
N ALA A 165 5.35 -22.05 4.72
CA ALA A 165 6.26 -21.65 3.68
C ALA A 165 6.61 -22.96 2.96
N SER A 166 6.28 -23.08 1.69
CA SER A 166 6.63 -24.27 0.93
C SER A 166 8.13 -24.43 1.07
N ASP A 167 8.59 -25.63 1.46
CA ASP A 167 10.03 -25.97 1.58
C ASP A 167 10.79 -25.88 0.24
N VAL A 168 10.15 -25.37 -0.79
CA VAL A 168 10.73 -25.18 -2.12
C VAL A 168 11.72 -24.01 -2.04
N LYS A 169 13.01 -24.34 -2.08
CA LYS A 169 14.08 -23.35 -2.22
C LYS A 169 14.06 -22.82 -3.65
N PRO A 170 13.76 -21.53 -3.86
CA PRO A 170 13.69 -20.98 -5.20
C PRO A 170 15.07 -20.94 -5.85
N THR A 171 15.12 -21.31 -7.13
CA THR A 171 16.29 -21.13 -7.99
C THR A 171 16.33 -19.74 -8.60
N VAL A 172 17.45 -19.34 -9.20
CA VAL A 172 17.56 -18.07 -9.94
C VAL A 172 16.48 -17.95 -11.04
N GLY A 173 16.17 -19.07 -11.70
CA GLY A 173 15.10 -19.14 -12.70
C GLY A 173 13.72 -18.86 -12.10
N ASP A 174 13.45 -19.34 -10.88
CA ASP A 174 12.18 -19.10 -10.18
C ASP A 174 12.03 -17.63 -9.78
N TYR A 175 13.12 -16.97 -9.37
CA TYR A 175 13.13 -15.52 -9.14
C TYR A 175 12.82 -14.74 -10.43
N ALA A 176 13.46 -15.10 -11.53
CA ALA A 176 13.21 -14.45 -12.80
C ALA A 176 11.76 -14.62 -13.27
N THR A 177 11.18 -15.80 -13.11
CA THR A 177 9.77 -16.06 -13.47
C THR A 177 8.79 -15.34 -12.54
N GLY A 178 9.10 -15.25 -11.24
CA GLY A 178 8.32 -14.46 -10.27
C GLY A 178 8.32 -12.97 -10.61
N LEU A 179 9.48 -12.42 -10.97
CA LEU A 179 9.59 -11.04 -11.44
C LEU A 179 8.80 -10.80 -12.74
N ALA A 180 8.96 -11.69 -13.71
CA ALA A 180 8.23 -11.63 -14.98
C ALA A 180 6.72 -11.65 -14.76
N LEU A 181 6.23 -12.50 -13.85
CA LEU A 181 4.82 -12.52 -13.46
C LEU A 181 4.37 -11.16 -12.91
N GLY A 182 5.13 -10.56 -12.00
CA GLY A 182 4.84 -9.25 -11.44
C GLY A 182 4.75 -8.18 -12.52
N VAL A 183 5.73 -8.14 -13.43
CA VAL A 183 5.75 -7.19 -14.55
C VAL A 183 4.57 -7.38 -15.50
N VAL A 184 4.22 -8.62 -15.84
CA VAL A 184 3.05 -8.92 -16.68
C VAL A 184 1.76 -8.48 -15.99
N CYS A 185 1.58 -8.82 -14.71
CA CYS A 185 0.41 -8.40 -13.94
C CYS A 185 0.31 -6.87 -13.84
N TYR A 186 1.42 -6.16 -13.65
CA TYR A 186 1.45 -4.71 -13.63
C TYR A 186 1.03 -4.11 -14.98
N ASN A 187 1.57 -4.62 -16.10
CA ASN A 187 1.21 -4.12 -17.42
C ASN A 187 -0.28 -4.37 -17.75
N VAL A 188 -0.80 -5.56 -17.43
CA VAL A 188 -2.22 -5.87 -17.59
C VAL A 188 -3.07 -4.94 -16.72
N ALA A 189 -2.72 -4.76 -15.45
CA ALA A 189 -3.39 -3.84 -14.54
C ALA A 189 -3.36 -2.39 -15.04
N ASN A 190 -2.26 -1.95 -15.62
CA ASN A 190 -2.10 -0.61 -16.19
C ASN A 190 -3.02 -0.40 -17.41
N LEU A 191 -3.15 -1.42 -18.26
CA LEU A 191 -4.10 -1.37 -19.39
C LEU A 191 -5.54 -1.24 -18.89
N TYR A 192 -5.94 -2.03 -17.88
CA TYR A 192 -7.27 -1.95 -17.28
C TYR A 192 -7.50 -0.61 -16.58
N ALA A 193 -6.53 -0.12 -15.79
CA ALA A 193 -6.62 1.18 -15.13
C ALA A 193 -6.81 2.32 -16.13
N LYS A 194 -6.06 2.32 -17.23
CA LYS A 194 -6.22 3.31 -18.31
C LYS A 194 -7.58 3.22 -18.98
N ARG A 195 -8.09 2.01 -19.28
CA ARG A 195 -9.40 1.81 -19.89
C ARG A 195 -10.52 2.28 -18.97
N ILE A 196 -10.48 1.92 -17.70
CA ILE A 196 -11.50 2.33 -16.71
C ILE A 196 -11.41 3.83 -16.45
N SER A 197 -10.22 4.43 -16.41
CA SER A 197 -10.05 5.87 -16.29
C SER A 197 -10.72 6.62 -17.43
N ILE A 198 -10.58 6.14 -18.67
CA ILE A 198 -11.25 6.73 -19.83
C ILE A 198 -12.78 6.65 -19.69
N ILE A 199 -13.31 5.51 -19.26
CA ILE A 199 -14.75 5.29 -19.08
C ILE A 199 -15.27 6.12 -17.91
N ASN A 200 -14.54 6.17 -16.79
CA ASN A 200 -14.94 6.88 -15.57
C ASN A 200 -14.87 8.40 -15.72
N HIS A 201 -13.89 8.93 -16.45
CA HIS A 201 -13.85 10.38 -16.74
C HIS A 201 -15.07 10.84 -17.52
N ALA A 202 -15.65 9.97 -18.35
CA ALA A 202 -16.89 10.26 -19.04
C ALA A 202 -18.14 10.20 -18.14
N ASN A 203 -18.13 9.42 -17.06
CA ASN A 203 -19.34 9.08 -16.29
C ASN A 203 -19.29 9.36 -14.78
N LEU A 204 -18.16 9.19 -14.10
CA LEU A 204 -18.09 9.17 -12.63
C LEU A 204 -16.98 10.04 -12.02
N GLY A 205 -16.02 10.53 -12.80
CA GLY A 205 -14.99 11.48 -12.35
C GLY A 205 -13.95 10.92 -11.38
N PHE A 206 -13.83 9.58 -11.21
CA PHE A 206 -12.77 8.98 -10.38
C PHE A 206 -11.89 8.01 -11.16
N SER A 207 -10.64 7.86 -10.74
CA SER A 207 -9.69 6.89 -11.31
C SER A 207 -9.22 5.92 -10.24
N ILE A 208 -9.09 4.64 -10.62
CA ILE A 208 -8.54 3.61 -9.74
C ILE A 208 -7.07 3.40 -10.11
N HIS A 209 -6.21 3.42 -9.10
CA HIS A 209 -4.77 3.29 -9.32
C HIS A 209 -4.39 1.90 -9.83
N THR A 210 -3.37 1.82 -10.70
CA THR A 210 -2.89 0.58 -11.32
C THR A 210 -2.59 -0.53 -10.31
N PHE A 211 -1.99 -0.19 -9.18
CA PHE A 211 -1.64 -1.17 -8.15
C PHE A 211 -2.86 -1.83 -7.50
N ALA A 212 -4.02 -1.15 -7.43
CA ALA A 212 -5.25 -1.77 -6.93
C ALA A 212 -5.72 -2.90 -7.84
N PHE A 213 -5.70 -2.67 -9.17
CA PHE A 213 -6.02 -3.73 -10.14
C PHE A 213 -4.99 -4.87 -10.10
N MET A 214 -3.72 -4.55 -9.90
CA MET A 214 -2.65 -5.54 -9.80
C MET A 214 -2.86 -6.47 -8.58
N VAL A 215 -3.20 -5.92 -7.42
CA VAL A 215 -3.51 -6.71 -6.21
C VAL A 215 -4.67 -7.67 -6.49
N ILE A 216 -5.75 -7.18 -7.09
CA ILE A 216 -6.92 -7.99 -7.43
C ILE A 216 -6.54 -9.10 -8.40
N LEU A 217 -5.78 -8.79 -9.45
CA LEU A 217 -5.35 -9.76 -10.45
C LEU A 217 -4.49 -10.88 -9.85
N ILE A 218 -3.49 -10.50 -9.03
CA ILE A 218 -2.62 -11.48 -8.37
C ILE A 218 -3.39 -12.30 -7.33
N ALA A 219 -4.33 -11.69 -6.62
CA ALA A 219 -5.21 -12.41 -5.69
C ALA A 219 -6.06 -13.46 -6.42
N ILE A 220 -6.63 -13.11 -7.58
CA ILE A 220 -7.37 -14.06 -8.43
C ILE A 220 -6.46 -15.20 -8.88
N LEU A 221 -5.25 -14.91 -9.35
CA LEU A 221 -4.29 -15.93 -9.77
C LEU A 221 -3.89 -16.84 -8.62
N ASN A 222 -3.76 -16.32 -7.40
CA ASN A 222 -3.46 -17.10 -6.21
C ASN A 222 -4.65 -17.99 -5.80
N VAL A 223 -5.87 -17.45 -5.81
CA VAL A 223 -7.10 -18.18 -5.46
C VAL A 223 -7.41 -19.27 -6.48
N THR A 224 -7.22 -19.03 -7.75
CA THR A 224 -7.45 -20.03 -8.83
C THR A 224 -6.40 -21.12 -8.87
N ASN A 225 -5.29 -20.94 -8.17
CA ASN A 225 -4.17 -21.89 -8.10
C ASN A 225 -3.58 -22.31 -9.47
N ILE A 226 -3.64 -21.41 -10.43
CA ILE A 226 -3.09 -21.63 -11.79
C ILE A 226 -1.56 -21.56 -11.77
N LEU A 227 -0.97 -20.83 -10.80
CA LEU A 227 0.46 -20.61 -10.73
C LEU A 227 1.19 -21.82 -10.13
N PRO A 228 2.26 -22.31 -10.76
CA PRO A 228 3.14 -23.34 -10.19
C PRO A 228 3.79 -22.85 -8.88
N GLU A 229 4.04 -23.79 -7.95
CA GLU A 229 4.61 -23.43 -6.64
C GLU A 229 6.00 -22.83 -6.72
N ASN A 230 6.82 -23.19 -7.70
CA ASN A 230 8.15 -22.58 -7.91
C ASN A 230 8.04 -21.08 -8.25
N VAL A 231 7.07 -20.70 -9.08
CA VAL A 231 6.83 -19.29 -9.45
C VAL A 231 6.41 -18.50 -8.21
N LYS A 232 5.52 -19.08 -7.39
CA LYS A 232 5.11 -18.48 -6.11
C LYS A 232 6.30 -18.39 -5.15
N ALA A 233 7.13 -19.41 -5.06
CA ALA A 233 8.33 -19.43 -4.22
C ALA A 233 9.33 -18.36 -4.68
N GLY A 234 9.55 -18.21 -5.99
CA GLY A 234 10.40 -17.18 -6.57
C GLY A 234 9.90 -15.77 -6.27
N ALA A 235 8.60 -15.54 -6.44
CA ALA A 235 7.99 -14.22 -6.13
C ALA A 235 8.08 -13.87 -4.63
N ARG A 236 7.86 -14.85 -3.74
CA ARG A 236 8.02 -14.67 -2.28
C ARG A 236 9.46 -14.35 -1.89
N GLY A 237 10.42 -15.07 -2.48
CA GLY A 237 11.85 -14.88 -2.17
C GLY A 237 12.41 -13.54 -2.60
N MET A 238 11.82 -12.86 -3.59
CA MET A 238 12.23 -11.51 -3.98
C MET A 238 11.81 -10.42 -2.99
N GLN A 239 10.85 -10.71 -2.13
CA GLN A 239 10.34 -9.78 -1.12
C GLN A 239 11.21 -9.79 0.16
N MET A 240 11.97 -10.87 0.40
CA MET A 240 12.83 -11.01 1.57
C MET A 240 14.17 -10.32 1.39
#